data_1ae054f2d6f102fab4d2c96a205ee0c7
#
_entry.id   1ae054f2d6f102fab4d2c96a205ee0c7
#
_cell.length_a   1.000
_cell.length_b   1.000
_cell.length_c   1.000
_cell.angle_alpha   90.00
_cell.angle_beta   90.00
_cell.angle_gamma   90.00
#
_symmetry.space_group_name_H-M   'P 1'
#
loop_
_entity.id
_entity.type
_entity.pdbx_description
1 polymer ?
#
loop_
_entity_poly.entity_id
_entity_poly.type
_entity_poly.pdbx_seq_one_letter_code
_entity_poly.pdbx_strand_id
1 'polypeptide(L)' 'MSDHENSNSDLHVQLDKMEHELRSLEFNRPYETSKIREMRKKVSDLSARLAESELAF' A
#
# COMPACT_ATOMS: atom_id res chain seq x y z
N MET A 1 -7.88 15.99 -18.00
CA MET A 1 -7.58 15.32 -17.02
C MET A 1 -6.21 15.23 -16.64
N SER A 2 -5.88 15.61 -15.58
CA SER A 2 -4.53 15.71 -15.16
C SER A 2 -4.18 14.59 -14.25
N ASP A 3 -3.94 13.50 -14.83
CA ASP A 3 -3.64 12.32 -14.07
C ASP A 3 -2.32 12.44 -13.33
N HIS A 4 -1.38 13.13 -13.93
CA HIS A 4 -0.08 13.25 -13.30
C HIS A 4 -0.15 14.07 -12.03
N GLU A 5 -1.12 14.93 -11.93
CA GLU A 5 -1.27 15.70 -10.70
C GLU A 5 -1.74 14.84 -9.55
N ASN A 6 -2.37 13.73 -9.89
CA ASN A 6 -2.96 12.88 -8.88
C ASN A 6 -2.10 11.68 -8.55
N SER A 7 -0.82 11.73 -8.91
CA SER A 7 0.01 10.57 -8.65
C SER A 7 0.07 10.25 -7.17
N ASN A 8 0.11 11.27 -6.31
CA ASN A 8 0.08 11.01 -4.87
C ASN A 8 -1.25 10.43 -4.45
N SER A 9 -2.33 10.95 -5.02
CA SER A 9 -3.65 10.39 -4.73
C SER A 9 -3.75 8.95 -5.16
N ASP A 10 -3.19 8.63 -6.33
CA ASP A 10 -3.18 7.26 -6.79
C ASP A 10 -2.41 6.36 -5.85
N LEU A 11 -1.28 6.83 -5.36
CA LEU A 11 -0.49 6.06 -4.42
C LEU A 11 -1.25 5.84 -3.13
N HIS A 12 -1.95 6.87 -2.66
CA HIS A 12 -2.77 6.73 -1.45
C HIS A 12 -3.86 5.70 -1.65
N VAL A 13 -4.50 5.74 -2.81
CA VAL A 13 -5.56 4.79 -3.11
C VAL A 13 -5.01 3.38 -3.17
N GLN A 14 -3.86 3.20 -3.81
CA GLN A 14 -3.24 1.90 -3.89
C GLN A 14 -2.86 1.38 -2.51
N LEU A 15 -2.28 2.26 -1.71
CA LEU A 15 -1.89 1.89 -0.36
C LEU A 15 -3.10 1.47 0.45
N ASP A 16 -4.16 2.24 0.34
CA ASP A 16 -5.38 1.95 1.07
C ASP A 16 -5.94 0.60 0.68
N LYS A 17 -5.96 0.32 -0.62
CA LYS A 17 -6.44 -0.96 -1.10
C LYS A 17 -5.59 -2.10 -0.60
N MET A 18 -4.28 -1.92 -0.65
CA MET A 18 -3.38 -2.98 -0.22
C MET A 18 -3.50 -3.24 1.27
N GLU A 19 -3.65 -2.18 2.05
CA GLU A 19 -3.86 -2.34 3.48
C GLU A 19 -5.16 -3.07 3.76
N HIS A 20 -6.17 -2.75 2.99
CA HIS A 20 -7.46 -3.39 3.14
C HIS A 20 -7.36 -4.88 2.82
N GLU A 21 -6.68 -5.19 1.74
CA GLU A 21 -6.48 -6.58 1.36
C GLU A 21 -5.65 -7.32 2.38
N LEU A 22 -4.64 -6.65 2.92
CA LEU A 22 -3.81 -7.25 3.94
C LEU A 22 -4.62 -7.61 5.17
N ARG A 23 -5.44 -6.69 5.62
CA ARG A 23 -6.29 -6.97 6.78
C ARG A 23 -7.27 -8.09 6.50
N SER A 24 -7.85 -8.07 5.32
CA SER A 24 -8.76 -9.12 4.93
C SER A 24 -8.06 -10.48 4.93
N LEU A 25 -6.85 -10.50 4.41
CA LEU A 25 -6.08 -11.72 4.37
C LEU A 25 -5.74 -12.20 5.78
N GLU A 26 -5.31 -11.29 6.63
CA GLU A 26 -4.98 -11.64 8.01
C GLU A 26 -6.19 -12.16 8.75
N PHE A 27 -7.34 -11.61 8.44
CA PHE A 27 -8.57 -12.00 9.13
C PHE A 27 -9.12 -13.32 8.62
N ASN A 28 -9.15 -13.46 7.29
CA ASN A 28 -9.77 -14.63 6.67
C ASN A 28 -8.83 -15.81 6.51
N ARG A 29 -7.56 -15.53 6.29
CA ARG A 29 -6.58 -16.58 6.04
C ARG A 29 -5.30 -16.34 6.81
N PRO A 30 -5.39 -16.33 8.13
CA PRO A 30 -4.20 -16.04 8.94
C PRO A 30 -3.10 -17.08 8.78
N TYR A 31 -3.44 -18.25 8.25
CA TYR A 31 -2.46 -19.31 8.07
C TYR A 31 -1.58 -19.08 6.84
N GLU A 32 -1.96 -18.17 5.96
CA GLU A 32 -1.13 -17.89 4.80
C GLU A 32 -0.08 -16.85 5.15
N THR A 33 0.86 -17.29 5.96
CA THR A 33 1.86 -16.37 6.51
C THR A 33 2.78 -15.80 5.45
N SER A 34 3.10 -16.60 4.44
CA SER A 34 3.97 -16.13 3.37
C SER A 34 3.34 -14.97 2.60
N LYS A 35 2.06 -15.11 2.27
CA LYS A 35 1.36 -14.06 1.56
C LYS A 35 1.22 -12.83 2.41
N ILE A 36 0.91 -13.02 3.67
CA ILE A 36 0.76 -11.91 4.59
C ILE A 36 2.07 -11.14 4.70
N ARG A 37 3.17 -11.87 4.79
CA ARG A 37 4.47 -11.23 4.88
C ARG A 37 4.78 -10.45 3.62
N GLU A 38 4.49 -11.01 2.46
CA GLU A 38 4.72 -10.33 1.20
C GLU A 38 3.89 -9.06 1.09
N MET A 39 2.64 -9.16 1.49
CA MET A 39 1.77 -7.99 1.42
C MET A 39 2.22 -6.91 2.38
N ARG A 40 2.65 -7.31 3.56
CA ARG A 40 3.17 -6.34 4.52
C ARG A 40 4.37 -5.61 3.95
N LYS A 41 5.22 -6.34 3.25
CA LYS A 41 6.40 -5.74 2.66
C LYS A 41 6.01 -4.75 1.57
N LYS A 42 5.03 -5.13 0.75
CA LYS A 42 4.57 -4.23 -0.30
C LYS A 42 3.94 -2.98 0.27
N VAL A 43 3.14 -3.14 1.30
CA VAL A 43 2.53 -1.99 1.96
C VAL A 43 3.61 -1.09 2.53
N SER A 44 4.59 -1.67 3.17
CA SER A 44 5.68 -0.91 3.76
C SER A 44 6.47 -0.16 2.69
N ASP A 45 6.76 -0.83 1.57
CA ASP A 45 7.49 -0.20 0.48
C ASP A 45 6.71 0.97 -0.10
N LEU A 46 5.43 0.75 -0.34
CA LEU A 46 4.60 1.80 -0.91
C LEU A 46 4.46 2.96 0.05
N SER A 47 4.30 2.65 1.31
CA SER A 47 4.20 3.68 2.34
C SER A 47 5.48 4.52 2.40
N ALA A 48 6.62 3.86 2.29
CA ALA A 48 7.90 4.56 2.30
C ALA A 48 8.04 5.47 1.09
N ARG A 49 7.63 4.98 -0.07
CA ARG A 49 7.67 5.78 -1.27
C ARG A 49 6.81 7.02 -1.15
N LEU A 50 5.66 6.83 -0.57
CA LEU A 50 4.71 7.91 -0.41
C LEU A 50 5.27 8.96 0.54
N ALA A 51 5.87 8.51 1.62
CA ALA A 51 6.47 9.42 2.57
C ALA A 51 7.61 10.20 1.94
N GLU A 52 8.42 9.54 1.15
CA GLU A 52 9.53 10.21 0.47
C GLU A 52 9.00 11.24 -0.52
N SER A 53 7.96 10.87 -1.23
CA SER A 53 7.37 11.76 -2.21
C SER A 53 6.83 13.03 -1.55
N GLU A 54 6.24 12.86 -0.38
CA GLU A 54 5.67 14.00 0.31
C GLU A 54 6.72 14.85 0.98
N LEU A 55 7.85 14.27 1.34
CA LEU A 55 8.92 15.00 1.97
C LEU A 55 9.79 15.74 0.96
N ALA A 56 9.86 15.19 -0.24
CA ALA A 56 10.74 15.76 -1.26
C ALA A 56 10.02 16.86 -2.01
N PHE A 57 10.32 18.08 -1.69
CA PHE A 57 9.85 19.21 -2.50
C PHE A 57 10.69 20.44 -2.28
#